data_1de6c573374eff25510df5e3ecc8c5bb
#
_entry.id   1de6c573374eff25510df5e3ecc8c5bb
#
_cell.length_a   1.000
_cell.length_b   1.000
_cell.length_c   1.000
_cell.angle_alpha   90.00
_cell.angle_beta   90.00
_cell.angle_gamma   90.00
#
_symmetry.space_group_name_H-M   'P 1'
#
loop_
_entity.id
_entity.type
_entity.pdbx_description
1 polymer ?
#
loop_
_entity_poly.entity_id
_entity_poly.type
_entity_poly.pdbx_seq_one_letter_code
_entity_poly.pdbx_strand_id
1 'polypeptide(L)'
;MCSSDLQRSKARGEAILLASGLDVSVLRPSVIFGADDKFLNTFASLQKVFPFIPLAGSTAKFQPVWVEDVASAIVKCLEDITTIGQTFEACGPEVFTLKELVQMAGLYSGHNRPVIGLPDALARIQATLMELAPGEPIMSRDNLDAMKVDNVSGGKLAGLQALGITPAALSAVVPFYLGNQGLRSGLMAKRKTAGRF
;
A
#
# COMPACT_ATOMS: atom_id res chain seq x y z
N MET A 1 -23.33 -6.77 0.78
CA MET A 1 -21.99 -6.24 0.53
C MET A 1 -21.53 -5.53 1.81
N CYS A 2 -20.69 -6.17 2.63
CA CYS A 2 -20.07 -5.51 3.79
C CYS A 2 -18.87 -4.70 3.30
N SER A 3 -19.07 -3.42 2.98
CA SER A 3 -17.93 -2.50 2.86
C SER A 3 -17.55 -2.03 4.26
N SER A 4 -16.27 -1.93 4.55
CA SER A 4 -15.77 -1.42 5.82
C SER A 4 -16.26 0.01 6.07
N ASP A 5 -16.32 0.44 7.35
CA ASP A 5 -16.73 1.80 7.70
C ASP A 5 -15.81 2.85 7.08
N LEU A 6 -14.51 2.52 6.95
CA LEU A 6 -13.53 3.36 6.28
C LEU A 6 -13.86 3.57 4.79
N GLN A 7 -14.22 2.53 4.07
CA GLN A 7 -14.58 2.63 2.65
C GLN A 7 -15.86 3.46 2.47
N ARG A 8 -16.84 3.29 3.36
CA ARG A 8 -18.09 4.06 3.34
C ARG A 8 -17.86 5.55 3.62
N SER A 9 -16.98 5.89 4.57
CA SER A 9 -16.65 7.29 4.88
C SER A 9 -15.93 7.97 3.73
N LYS A 10 -14.98 7.28 3.07
CA LYS A 10 -14.30 7.80 1.87
C LYS A 10 -15.26 8.03 0.71
N ALA A 11 -16.15 7.08 0.43
CA ALA A 11 -17.15 7.22 -0.63
C ALA A 11 -18.12 8.40 -0.38
N ARG A 12 -18.54 8.62 0.88
CA ARG A 12 -19.36 9.78 1.26
C ARG A 12 -18.60 11.09 1.08
N GLY A 13 -17.35 11.16 1.52
CA GLY A 13 -16.51 12.35 1.34
C GLY A 13 -16.34 12.71 -0.14
N GLU A 14 -16.05 11.71 -0.98
CA GLU A 14 -15.93 11.89 -2.42
C GLU A 14 -17.24 12.40 -3.05
N ALA A 15 -18.39 11.81 -2.70
CA ALA A 15 -19.68 12.24 -3.21
C ALA A 15 -20.02 13.70 -2.82
N ILE A 16 -19.68 14.13 -1.61
CA ILE A 16 -19.84 15.51 -1.15
C ILE A 16 -18.97 16.46 -1.97
N LEU A 17 -17.70 16.12 -2.19
CA LEU A 17 -16.78 16.94 -2.98
C LEU A 17 -17.23 17.08 -4.43
N LEU A 18 -17.63 15.98 -5.07
CA LEU A 18 -18.15 16.02 -6.44
C LEU A 18 -19.45 16.83 -6.58
N ALA A 19 -20.28 16.86 -5.53
CA ALA A 19 -21.53 17.62 -5.50
C ALA A 19 -21.33 19.09 -5.09
N SER A 20 -20.13 19.51 -4.66
CA SER A 20 -19.88 20.86 -4.10
C SER A 20 -19.81 21.97 -5.13
N GLY A 21 -19.70 21.65 -6.42
CA GLY A 21 -19.47 22.63 -7.49
C GLY A 21 -18.04 23.18 -7.54
N LEU A 22 -17.11 22.62 -6.78
CA LEU A 22 -15.69 22.96 -6.85
C LEU A 22 -15.01 22.24 -8.02
N ASP A 23 -13.90 22.79 -8.49
CA ASP A 23 -13.03 22.18 -9.48
C ASP A 23 -12.22 21.04 -8.83
N VAL A 24 -12.75 19.83 -8.89
CA VAL A 24 -12.19 18.65 -8.20
C VAL A 24 -11.78 17.60 -9.20
N SER A 25 -10.55 17.09 -9.06
CA SER A 25 -10.08 15.83 -9.66
C SER A 25 -9.92 14.78 -8.56
N VAL A 26 -10.39 13.56 -8.79
CA VAL A 26 -10.35 12.50 -7.77
C VAL A 26 -9.31 11.46 -8.14
N LEU A 27 -8.38 11.17 -7.23
CA LEU A 27 -7.44 10.06 -7.34
C LEU A 27 -7.84 8.96 -6.34
N ARG A 28 -7.98 7.73 -6.83
CA ARG A 28 -8.25 6.53 -6.03
C ARG A 28 -7.02 5.62 -6.05
N PRO A 29 -6.06 5.82 -5.15
CA PRO A 29 -4.89 4.96 -5.10
C PRO A 29 -5.22 3.60 -4.49
N SER A 30 -4.56 2.55 -4.99
CA SER A 30 -4.42 1.28 -4.29
C SER A 30 -3.45 1.45 -3.11
N VAL A 31 -2.88 0.37 -2.59
CA VAL A 31 -1.86 0.48 -1.53
C VAL A 31 -0.65 1.23 -2.07
N ILE A 32 -0.31 2.35 -1.42
CA ILE A 32 0.85 3.15 -1.78
C ILE A 32 2.09 2.57 -1.10
N PHE A 33 3.15 2.34 -1.87
CA PHE A 33 4.44 1.89 -1.35
C PHE A 33 5.55 2.91 -1.61
N GLY A 34 6.60 2.91 -0.77
CA GLY A 34 7.75 3.81 -0.85
C GLY A 34 8.68 3.65 0.34
N ALA A 35 9.74 4.45 0.41
CA ALA A 35 10.77 4.32 1.43
C ALA A 35 10.23 4.37 2.87
N ASP A 36 9.23 5.21 3.11
CA ASP A 36 8.62 5.44 4.44
C ASP A 36 7.24 4.80 4.58
N ASP A 37 6.86 3.84 3.71
CA ASP A 37 5.57 3.17 3.81
C ASP A 37 5.45 2.37 5.11
N LYS A 38 4.26 2.38 5.70
CA LYS A 38 3.96 1.57 6.88
C LYS A 38 3.58 0.12 6.54
N PHE A 39 3.40 -0.22 5.26
CA PHE A 39 2.90 -1.52 4.84
C PHE A 39 4.04 -2.53 4.66
N LEU A 40 4.90 -2.38 3.65
CA LEU A 40 6.01 -3.30 3.39
C LEU A 40 7.08 -3.22 4.48
N ASN A 41 7.36 -2.02 5.00
CA ASN A 41 8.32 -1.82 6.09
C ASN A 41 7.88 -2.51 7.39
N THR A 42 6.57 -2.52 7.71
CA THR A 42 6.06 -3.24 8.87
C THR A 42 6.27 -4.74 8.73
N PHE A 43 5.90 -5.32 7.59
CA PHE A 43 6.10 -6.75 7.35
C PHE A 43 7.59 -7.15 7.30
N ALA A 44 8.44 -6.31 6.73
CA ALA A 44 9.89 -6.51 6.77
C ALA A 44 10.41 -6.51 8.21
N SER A 45 9.91 -5.60 9.06
CA SER A 45 10.29 -5.51 10.48
C SER A 45 9.79 -6.71 11.29
N LEU A 46 8.57 -7.15 11.06
CA LEU A 46 8.02 -8.35 11.71
C LEU A 46 8.83 -9.60 11.38
N GLN A 47 9.26 -9.77 10.12
CA GLN A 47 10.06 -10.91 9.68
C GLN A 47 11.49 -10.92 10.25
N LYS A 48 11.99 -9.79 10.75
CA LYS A 48 13.27 -9.75 11.51
C LYS A 48 13.15 -10.41 12.87
N VAL A 49 11.97 -10.25 13.51
CA VAL A 49 11.74 -10.65 14.89
C VAL A 49 11.12 -12.05 14.98
N PHE A 50 10.14 -12.33 14.14
CA PHE A 50 9.36 -13.56 14.22
C PHE A 50 9.90 -14.65 13.28
N PRO A 51 9.91 -15.92 13.71
CA PRO A 51 10.38 -17.05 12.89
C PRO A 51 9.40 -17.43 11.78
N PHE A 52 8.13 -17.06 11.89
CA PHE A 52 7.07 -17.21 10.88
C PHE A 52 6.05 -16.11 11.04
N ILE A 53 5.28 -15.83 9.98
CA ILE A 53 4.26 -14.78 9.96
C ILE A 53 2.88 -15.42 9.78
N PRO A 54 2.03 -15.43 10.82
CA PRO A 54 0.63 -15.80 10.68
C PRO A 54 -0.11 -14.63 10.02
N LEU A 55 -0.67 -14.85 8.83
CA LEU A 55 -1.21 -13.80 7.99
C LEU A 55 -2.71 -13.98 7.76
N ALA A 56 -3.51 -13.08 8.33
CA ALA A 56 -4.93 -12.94 8.05
C ALA A 56 -5.13 -12.30 6.67
N GLY A 57 -6.19 -12.68 5.95
CA GLY A 57 -6.50 -12.12 4.63
C GLY A 57 -5.45 -12.40 3.55
N SER A 58 -4.70 -13.50 3.66
CA SER A 58 -3.53 -13.83 2.81
C SER A 58 -3.83 -13.87 1.30
N THR A 59 -5.07 -14.11 0.91
CA THR A 59 -5.53 -14.20 -0.48
C THR A 59 -6.08 -12.89 -1.05
N ALA A 60 -6.26 -11.85 -0.22
CA ALA A 60 -6.71 -10.54 -0.66
C ALA A 60 -5.74 -9.96 -1.70
N LYS A 61 -6.28 -9.40 -2.78
CA LYS A 61 -5.47 -8.88 -3.89
C LYS A 61 -5.31 -7.37 -3.77
N PHE A 62 -4.10 -6.93 -4.11
CA PHE A 62 -3.69 -5.53 -4.14
C PHE A 62 -2.95 -5.24 -5.44
N GLN A 63 -3.04 -3.99 -5.88
CA GLN A 63 -2.31 -3.50 -7.05
C GLN A 63 -1.46 -2.29 -6.63
N PRO A 64 -0.35 -2.52 -5.89
CA PRO A 64 0.43 -1.47 -5.25
C PRO A 64 0.93 -0.43 -6.24
N VAL A 65 0.89 0.84 -5.85
CA VAL A 65 1.36 1.97 -6.63
C VAL A 65 2.51 2.70 -5.92
N TRP A 66 3.52 3.11 -6.67
CA TRP A 66 4.64 3.86 -6.11
C TRP A 66 4.22 5.27 -5.70
N VAL A 67 4.73 5.73 -4.55
CA VAL A 67 4.39 7.05 -3.99
C VAL A 67 4.72 8.20 -4.94
N GLU A 68 5.84 8.12 -5.69
CA GLU A 68 6.22 9.16 -6.64
C GLU A 68 5.29 9.21 -7.86
N ASP A 69 4.73 8.06 -8.28
CA ASP A 69 3.74 8.03 -9.35
C ASP A 69 2.44 8.72 -8.90
N VAL A 70 2.04 8.52 -7.63
CA VAL A 70 0.87 9.19 -7.05
C VAL A 70 1.13 10.69 -6.92
N ALA A 71 2.32 11.08 -6.47
CA ALA A 71 2.71 12.50 -6.38
C ALA A 71 2.70 13.17 -7.76
N SER A 72 3.24 12.50 -8.77
CA SER A 72 3.23 12.98 -10.15
C SER A 72 1.80 13.13 -10.68
N ALA A 73 0.89 12.20 -10.33
CA ALA A 73 -0.52 12.27 -10.70
C ALA A 73 -1.22 13.48 -10.06
N ILE A 74 -0.90 13.77 -8.79
CA ILE A 74 -1.43 14.96 -8.09
C ILE A 74 -0.98 16.24 -8.80
N VAL A 75 0.33 16.35 -9.10
CA VAL A 75 0.87 17.52 -9.82
C VAL A 75 0.20 17.66 -11.18
N LYS A 76 0.06 16.56 -11.93
CA LYS A 76 -0.59 16.58 -13.24
C LYS A 76 -2.06 17.04 -13.15
N CYS A 77 -2.80 16.59 -12.14
CA CYS A 77 -4.18 17.04 -11.93
C CYS A 77 -4.29 18.51 -11.55
N LEU A 78 -3.26 19.10 -10.91
CA LEU A 78 -3.22 20.53 -10.59
C LEU A 78 -2.87 21.40 -11.80
N GLU A 79 -2.07 20.88 -12.72
CA GLU A 79 -1.61 21.61 -13.91
C GLU A 79 -2.58 21.51 -15.10
N ASP A 80 -3.38 20.45 -15.16
CA ASP A 80 -4.23 20.12 -16.31
C ASP A 80 -5.72 20.28 -15.99
N ILE A 81 -6.29 21.38 -16.38
CA ILE A 81 -7.72 21.71 -16.17
C ILE A 81 -8.66 20.65 -16.76
N THR A 82 -8.22 19.87 -17.74
CA THR A 82 -9.06 18.82 -18.36
C THR A 82 -9.32 17.65 -17.42
N THR A 83 -8.59 17.55 -16.33
CA THR A 83 -8.79 16.53 -15.27
C THR A 83 -9.91 16.84 -14.31
N ILE A 84 -10.43 18.09 -14.31
CA ILE A 84 -11.52 18.54 -13.44
C ILE A 84 -12.79 17.71 -13.74
N GLY A 85 -13.44 17.25 -12.68
CA GLY A 85 -14.62 16.39 -12.77
C GLY A 85 -14.30 14.93 -13.08
N GLN A 86 -13.02 14.57 -13.26
CA GLN A 86 -12.63 13.21 -13.56
C GLN A 86 -12.16 12.44 -12.31
N THR A 87 -12.29 11.12 -12.38
CA THR A 87 -11.80 10.19 -11.36
C THR A 87 -10.81 9.24 -11.99
N PHE A 88 -9.61 9.10 -11.39
CA PHE A 88 -8.54 8.23 -11.88
C PHE A 88 -8.22 7.14 -10.86
N GLU A 89 -8.02 5.90 -11.34
CA GLU A 89 -7.49 4.81 -10.52
C GLU A 89 -5.95 4.85 -10.56
N ALA A 90 -5.33 5.18 -9.41
CA ALA A 90 -3.88 5.20 -9.29
C ALA A 90 -3.41 3.83 -8.80
N CYS A 91 -3.17 2.92 -9.74
CA CYS A 91 -2.72 1.55 -9.51
C CYS A 91 -1.41 1.27 -10.22
N GLY A 92 -0.58 0.40 -9.63
CA GLY A 92 0.65 -0.09 -10.26
C GLY A 92 0.39 -1.05 -11.40
N PRO A 93 1.45 -1.56 -12.07
CA PRO A 93 1.30 -2.41 -13.25
C PRO A 93 0.93 -3.86 -12.92
N GLU A 94 1.13 -4.31 -11.68
CA GLU A 94 1.04 -5.72 -11.29
C GLU A 94 0.10 -5.92 -10.11
N VAL A 95 -0.61 -7.06 -10.09
CA VAL A 95 -1.50 -7.47 -9.01
C VAL A 95 -0.83 -8.55 -8.19
N PHE A 96 -0.85 -8.40 -6.87
CA PHE A 96 -0.28 -9.34 -5.91
C PHE A 96 -1.32 -9.72 -4.86
N THR A 97 -1.22 -10.93 -4.34
CA THR A 97 -1.88 -11.31 -3.09
C THR A 97 -1.14 -10.68 -1.90
N LEU A 98 -1.83 -10.50 -0.77
CA LEU A 98 -1.19 -10.04 0.47
C LEU A 98 -0.03 -10.95 0.87
N LYS A 99 -0.19 -12.27 0.69
CA LYS A 99 0.86 -13.25 0.97
C LYS A 99 2.13 -13.00 0.13
N GLU A 100 1.98 -12.76 -1.17
CA GLU A 100 3.11 -12.45 -2.05
C GLU A 100 3.81 -11.16 -1.65
N LEU A 101 3.05 -10.10 -1.31
CA LEU A 101 3.64 -8.84 -0.84
C LEU A 101 4.45 -9.02 0.45
N VAL A 102 3.92 -9.78 1.41
CA VAL A 102 4.63 -10.10 2.66
C VAL A 102 5.89 -10.93 2.39
N GLN A 103 5.82 -11.92 1.50
CA GLN A 103 6.99 -12.71 1.10
C GLN A 103 8.05 -11.84 0.40
N MET A 104 7.65 -10.94 -0.48
CA MET A 104 8.55 -10.00 -1.14
C MET A 104 9.22 -9.05 -0.13
N ALA A 105 8.48 -8.54 0.86
CA ALA A 105 9.04 -7.72 1.94
C ALA A 105 10.15 -8.49 2.71
N GLY A 106 9.92 -9.77 3.01
CA GLY A 106 10.92 -10.62 3.64
C GLY A 106 12.13 -10.89 2.75
N LEU A 107 11.89 -11.21 1.48
CA LEU A 107 12.95 -11.49 0.51
C LEU A 107 13.89 -10.27 0.35
N TYR A 108 13.33 -9.09 0.10
CA TYR A 108 14.13 -7.88 -0.12
C TYR A 108 14.79 -7.35 1.16
N SER A 109 14.18 -7.56 2.34
CA SER A 109 14.82 -7.21 3.62
C SER A 109 15.87 -8.22 4.11
N GLY A 110 16.05 -9.33 3.41
CA GLY A 110 16.99 -10.39 3.79
C GLY A 110 16.49 -11.30 4.93
N HIS A 111 15.20 -11.25 5.27
CA HIS A 111 14.59 -12.01 6.36
C HIS A 111 13.40 -12.85 5.85
N ASN A 112 13.61 -13.66 4.83
CA ASN A 112 12.55 -14.47 4.23
C ASN A 112 12.04 -15.55 5.22
N ARG A 113 10.88 -15.28 5.83
CA ARG A 113 10.23 -16.17 6.78
C ARG A 113 9.01 -16.85 6.17
N PRO A 114 8.66 -18.08 6.63
CA PRO A 114 7.43 -18.74 6.21
C PRO A 114 6.20 -17.88 6.53
N VAL A 115 5.35 -17.65 5.52
CA VAL A 115 4.08 -16.91 5.67
C VAL A 115 2.94 -17.92 5.64
N ILE A 116 2.23 -18.02 6.76
CA ILE A 116 1.15 -18.99 6.97
C ILE A 116 -0.18 -18.24 6.92
N GLY A 117 -0.99 -18.49 5.89
CA GLY A 117 -2.32 -17.92 5.79
C GLY A 117 -3.24 -18.49 6.87
N LEU A 118 -3.96 -17.62 7.58
CA LEU A 118 -4.91 -18.02 8.60
C LEU A 118 -6.31 -18.20 8.02
N PRO A 119 -7.05 -19.24 8.43
CA PRO A 119 -8.49 -19.33 8.19
C PRO A 119 -9.24 -18.15 8.83
N ASP A 120 -10.38 -17.75 8.26
CA ASP A 120 -11.16 -16.56 8.69
C ASP A 120 -11.48 -16.53 10.20
N ALA A 121 -11.79 -17.70 10.79
CA ALA A 121 -12.08 -17.78 12.23
C ALA A 121 -10.87 -17.38 13.08
N LEU A 122 -9.67 -17.89 12.76
CA LEU A 122 -8.43 -17.56 13.46
C LEU A 122 -7.98 -16.12 13.16
N ALA A 123 -8.19 -15.66 11.93
CA ALA A 123 -7.92 -14.30 11.53
C ALA A 123 -8.73 -13.28 12.37
N ARG A 124 -10.02 -13.56 12.64
CA ARG A 124 -10.87 -12.72 13.49
C ARG A 124 -10.43 -12.71 14.95
N ILE A 125 -10.01 -13.86 15.49
CA ILE A 125 -9.46 -13.94 16.84
C ILE A 125 -8.17 -13.12 16.92
N GLN A 126 -7.26 -13.27 15.95
CA GLN A 126 -6.01 -12.49 15.88
C GLN A 126 -6.29 -10.98 15.85
N ALA A 127 -7.20 -10.52 14.97
CA ALA A 127 -7.56 -9.10 14.87
C ALA A 127 -8.13 -8.56 16.19
N THR A 128 -9.02 -9.33 16.85
CA THR A 128 -9.59 -8.93 18.14
C THR A 128 -8.52 -8.81 19.23
N LEU A 129 -7.57 -9.75 19.29
CA LEU A 129 -6.46 -9.68 20.25
C LEU A 129 -5.54 -8.48 19.97
N MET A 130 -5.29 -8.16 18.69
CA MET A 130 -4.50 -6.99 18.30
C MET A 130 -5.20 -5.67 18.61
N GLU A 131 -6.53 -5.60 18.50
CA GLU A 131 -7.31 -4.42 18.89
C GLU A 131 -7.32 -4.17 20.40
N LEU A 132 -7.15 -5.20 21.21
CA LEU A 132 -7.05 -5.09 22.69
C LEU A 132 -5.64 -4.70 23.16
N ALA A 133 -4.63 -4.82 22.32
CA ALA A 133 -3.28 -4.43 22.65
C ALA A 133 -3.13 -2.89 22.68
N PRO A 134 -2.35 -2.32 23.59
CA PRO A 134 -2.11 -0.87 23.63
C PRO A 134 -1.34 -0.43 22.37
N GLY A 135 -1.82 0.64 21.73
CA GLY A 135 -1.22 1.21 20.51
C GLY A 135 -2.11 1.07 19.26
N GLU A 136 -1.59 1.51 18.11
CA GLU A 136 -2.29 1.32 16.83
C GLU A 136 -2.21 -0.16 16.42
N PRO A 137 -3.34 -0.87 16.25
CA PRO A 137 -3.31 -2.27 15.86
C PRO A 137 -2.81 -2.42 14.42
N ILE A 138 -1.87 -3.34 14.21
CA ILE A 138 -1.34 -3.69 12.87
C ILE A 138 -2.47 -4.27 11.99
N MET A 139 -3.42 -4.97 12.60
CA MET A 139 -4.57 -5.57 11.96
C MET A 139 -5.81 -5.38 12.83
N SER A 140 -6.90 -4.89 12.22
CA SER A 140 -8.21 -4.73 12.87
C SER A 140 -9.26 -5.59 12.16
N ARG A 141 -10.42 -5.78 12.80
CA ARG A 141 -11.57 -6.45 12.18
C ARG A 141 -12.08 -5.69 10.96
N ASP A 142 -12.05 -4.35 11.00
CA ASP A 142 -12.42 -3.52 9.85
C ASP A 142 -11.45 -3.71 8.68
N ASN A 143 -10.14 -3.85 8.95
CA ASN A 143 -9.14 -4.20 7.93
C ASN A 143 -9.43 -5.57 7.30
N LEU A 144 -9.82 -6.57 8.10
CA LEU A 144 -10.20 -7.88 7.57
C LEU A 144 -11.45 -7.82 6.69
N ASP A 145 -12.44 -7.03 7.08
CA ASP A 145 -13.66 -6.85 6.27
C ASP A 145 -13.36 -6.04 4.99
N ALA A 146 -12.45 -5.08 5.04
CA ALA A 146 -11.96 -4.36 3.86
C ALA A 146 -11.25 -5.29 2.86
N MET A 147 -10.48 -6.27 3.36
CA MET A 147 -9.75 -7.24 2.54
C MET A 147 -10.63 -8.28 1.83
N LYS A 148 -11.94 -8.34 2.12
CA LYS A 148 -12.91 -9.18 1.38
C LYS A 148 -13.18 -8.63 -0.03
N VAL A 149 -12.84 -7.38 -0.28
CA VAL A 149 -12.92 -6.73 -1.60
C VAL A 149 -11.50 -6.49 -2.08
N ASP A 150 -11.19 -6.99 -3.27
CA ASP A 150 -9.89 -6.81 -3.89
C ASP A 150 -9.60 -5.32 -4.09
N ASN A 151 -8.40 -4.87 -3.73
CA ASN A 151 -7.93 -3.50 -3.92
C ASN A 151 -7.11 -3.41 -5.21
N VAL A 152 -7.80 -3.57 -6.33
CA VAL A 152 -7.24 -3.58 -7.68
C VAL A 152 -8.04 -2.64 -8.58
N SER A 153 -7.45 -2.22 -9.70
CA SER A 153 -8.17 -1.42 -10.70
C SER A 153 -9.40 -2.17 -11.19
N GLY A 154 -10.53 -1.48 -11.22
CA GLY A 154 -11.78 -2.00 -11.77
C GLY A 154 -11.83 -2.00 -13.30
N GLY A 155 -10.85 -1.36 -13.95
CA GLY A 155 -10.76 -1.24 -15.41
C GLY A 155 -11.86 -0.38 -16.05
N LYS A 156 -12.68 0.30 -15.26
CA LYS A 156 -13.78 1.16 -15.73
C LYS A 156 -13.42 2.63 -15.75
N LEU A 157 -12.48 3.02 -14.93
CA LEU A 157 -12.00 4.40 -14.82
C LEU A 157 -10.62 4.53 -15.49
N ALA A 158 -10.26 5.75 -15.84
CA ALA A 158 -8.95 6.06 -16.39
C ALA A 158 -7.86 5.77 -15.35
N GLY A 159 -6.77 5.13 -15.76
CA GLY A 159 -5.60 4.88 -14.93
C GLY A 159 -4.55 5.99 -15.06
N LEU A 160 -3.40 5.80 -14.41
CA LEU A 160 -2.26 6.74 -14.46
C LEU A 160 -1.75 7.02 -15.87
N GLN A 161 -1.92 6.05 -16.78
CA GLN A 161 -1.53 6.20 -18.19
C GLN A 161 -2.29 7.33 -18.89
N ALA A 162 -3.55 7.60 -18.51
CA ALA A 162 -4.33 8.71 -19.05
C ALA A 162 -3.75 10.08 -18.64
N LEU A 163 -3.00 10.12 -17.53
CA LEU A 163 -2.25 11.30 -17.10
C LEU A 163 -0.81 11.36 -17.67
N GLY A 164 -0.48 10.44 -18.59
CA GLY A 164 0.87 10.34 -19.17
C GLY A 164 1.91 9.70 -18.24
N ILE A 165 1.49 9.04 -17.17
CA ILE A 165 2.37 8.42 -16.17
C ILE A 165 2.43 6.92 -16.42
N THR A 166 3.64 6.38 -16.57
CA THR A 166 3.89 4.93 -16.64
C THR A 166 4.18 4.42 -15.23
N PRO A 167 3.27 3.65 -14.60
CA PRO A 167 3.46 3.22 -13.22
C PRO A 167 4.69 2.33 -13.06
N ALA A 168 5.49 2.59 -12.03
CA ALA A 168 6.67 1.82 -11.70
C ALA A 168 6.30 0.45 -11.12
N ALA A 169 7.01 -0.61 -11.53
CA ALA A 169 6.85 -1.93 -10.97
C ALA A 169 7.39 -2.00 -9.54
N LEU A 170 6.69 -2.72 -8.66
CA LEU A 170 7.10 -2.89 -7.26
C LEU A 170 8.49 -3.53 -7.17
N SER A 171 8.78 -4.52 -8.01
CA SER A 171 10.07 -5.20 -8.10
C SER A 171 11.23 -4.28 -8.49
N ALA A 172 10.96 -3.18 -9.19
CA ALA A 172 11.98 -2.20 -9.58
C ALA A 172 12.33 -1.23 -8.46
N VAL A 173 11.41 -0.94 -7.53
CA VAL A 173 11.58 0.11 -6.52
C VAL A 173 11.93 -0.45 -5.14
N VAL A 174 11.24 -1.50 -4.69
CA VAL A 174 11.36 -2.05 -3.33
C VAL A 174 12.78 -2.44 -2.95
N PRO A 175 13.61 -3.03 -3.84
CA PRO A 175 14.99 -3.38 -3.49
C PRO A 175 15.85 -2.19 -3.06
N PHE A 176 15.55 -0.99 -3.53
CA PHE A 176 16.34 0.20 -3.20
C PHE A 176 16.17 0.67 -1.76
N TYR A 177 15.01 0.47 -1.15
CA TYR A 177 14.78 0.91 0.23
C TYR A 177 14.69 -0.25 1.23
N LEU A 178 14.06 -1.38 0.92
CA LEU A 178 14.06 -2.55 1.79
C LEU A 178 15.40 -3.29 1.75
N GLY A 179 16.02 -3.42 0.57
CA GLY A 179 17.33 -4.07 0.39
C GLY A 179 18.48 -3.30 1.04
N ASN A 180 18.28 -2.02 1.29
CA ASN A 180 19.27 -1.15 1.92
C ASN A 180 19.42 -1.31 3.45
N GLN A 181 18.67 -2.20 4.08
CA GLN A 181 18.83 -2.49 5.52
C GLN A 181 20.01 -3.42 5.83
N GLY A 182 20.82 -3.80 4.83
CA GLY A 182 22.09 -4.49 5.01
C GLY A 182 23.26 -3.54 5.35
N LEU A 183 24.40 -4.13 5.73
CA LEU A 183 25.66 -3.42 6.10
C LEU A 183 26.08 -2.27 5.14
N ARG A 184 25.74 -2.35 3.85
CA ARG A 184 26.07 -1.32 2.86
C ARG A 184 25.26 -0.03 2.99
N SER A 185 24.02 -0.04 3.42
CA SER A 185 23.21 1.16 3.59
C SER A 185 23.64 1.99 4.79
N GLY A 186 24.04 1.32 5.89
CA GLY A 186 24.68 1.98 7.01
C GLY A 186 25.96 2.71 6.61
N LEU A 187 26.71 2.18 5.65
CA LEU A 187 27.91 2.83 5.12
C LEU A 187 27.59 4.03 4.22
N MET A 188 26.56 3.99 3.41
CA MET A 188 26.14 5.12 2.57
C MET A 188 25.53 6.26 3.40
N ALA A 189 24.71 5.95 4.40
CA ALA A 189 24.19 6.93 5.34
C ALA A 189 25.33 7.59 6.15
N LYS A 190 26.29 6.80 6.63
CA LYS A 190 27.49 7.29 7.32
C LYS A 190 28.42 8.10 6.41
N ARG A 191 28.50 7.79 5.10
CA ARG A 191 29.23 8.61 4.13
C ARG A 191 28.59 9.97 3.89
N LYS A 192 27.25 10.04 3.84
CA LYS A 192 26.50 11.30 3.74
C LYS A 192 26.72 12.21 4.97
N THR A 193 26.67 11.62 6.18
CA THR A 193 26.92 12.35 7.44
C THR A 193 28.38 12.71 7.66
N ALA A 194 29.33 12.00 7.05
CA ALA A 194 30.77 12.30 7.15
C ALA A 194 31.26 13.41 6.22
N GLY A 195 30.37 14.05 5.43
CA GLY A 195 30.72 15.20 4.58
C GLY A 195 31.82 14.93 3.55
N ARG A 196 32.04 13.68 3.16
CA ARG A 196 33.00 13.32 2.10
C ARG A 196 32.24 13.18 0.78
N PHE A 197 32.21 14.28 0.07
CA PHE A 197 32.01 14.35 -1.38
C PHE A 197 33.31 14.88 -2.02
#